data_3e2b806699aff599ccd8124b653f6b26
#
_entry.id   3e2b806699aff599ccd8124b653f6b26
#
_cell.length_a   1.000
_cell.length_b   1.000
_cell.length_c   1.000
_cell.angle_alpha   90.00
_cell.angle_beta   90.00
_cell.angle_gamma   90.00
#
_symmetry.space_group_name_H-M   'P 1'
#
loop_
_entity.id
_entity.type
_entity.pdbx_description
1 polymer ?
#
loop_
_entity_poly.entity_id
_entity_poly.type
_entity_poly.pdbx_seq_one_letter_code
_entity_poly.pdbx_strand_id
1 'polypeptide(L)'
;MIKYPRSTIAALTLSAAGFAGVVLHEGWSNNAIIPVPGDVPTVGFGSTVHEDGSPVKMGETITPPKAVRLSVAHIAKDEKGMRQCLGDGAQLYQHEWDAYTSFTYNVGLRNFCSSSIPAKVRAGQYVEACQVMGQYVCGPATQATRAKPGQKCYHPTRPLRVIQGLVNRRGEEVTACLGREAK
;
A
#
# COMPACT_ATOMS: atom_id res chain seq x y z
N MET A 1 -22.17 -19.30 9.51
CA MET A 1 -20.80 -18.81 9.22
C MET A 1 -19.93 -18.98 10.46
N ILE A 2 -18.89 -19.79 10.36
CA ILE A 2 -17.92 -19.96 11.45
C ILE A 2 -17.12 -18.65 11.50
N LYS A 3 -17.32 -17.83 12.55
CA LYS A 3 -16.48 -16.66 12.79
C LYS A 3 -15.17 -17.16 13.43
N TYR A 4 -14.13 -17.29 12.63
CA TYR A 4 -12.78 -17.47 13.19
C TYR A 4 -12.43 -16.23 14.00
N PRO A 5 -11.76 -16.38 15.17
CA PRO A 5 -11.27 -15.22 15.93
C PRO A 5 -10.18 -14.50 15.14
N ARG A 6 -9.98 -13.20 15.38
CA ARG A 6 -8.81 -12.49 14.90
C ARG A 6 -7.54 -13.09 15.48
N SER A 7 -6.50 -13.17 14.68
CA SER A 7 -5.18 -13.65 15.09
C SER A 7 -4.33 -12.47 15.58
N THR A 8 -3.39 -12.73 16.48
CA THR A 8 -2.35 -11.75 16.81
C THR A 8 -1.56 -11.39 15.56
N ILE A 9 -1.23 -10.12 15.38
CA ILE A 9 -0.48 -9.66 14.20
C ILE A 9 0.90 -10.30 14.10
N ALA A 10 1.45 -10.83 15.19
CA ALA A 10 2.71 -11.57 15.19
C ALA A 10 2.64 -12.88 14.37
N ALA A 11 1.45 -13.48 14.28
CA ALA A 11 1.21 -14.72 13.53
C ALA A 11 0.79 -14.49 12.07
N LEU A 12 0.55 -13.24 11.67
CA LEU A 12 0.08 -12.90 10.32
C LEU A 12 1.26 -12.52 9.43
N THR A 13 1.23 -13.02 8.20
CA THR A 13 2.06 -12.56 7.08
C THR A 13 1.17 -12.38 5.87
N LEU A 14 1.61 -11.64 4.86
CA LEU A 14 0.85 -11.49 3.62
C LEU A 14 0.56 -12.87 3.02
N SER A 15 -0.71 -13.14 2.74
CA SER A 15 -1.11 -14.39 2.10
C SER A 15 -0.67 -14.43 0.64
N ALA A 16 -0.65 -15.63 0.03
CA ALA A 16 -0.37 -15.78 -1.40
C ALA A 16 -1.38 -15.00 -2.26
N ALA A 17 -2.66 -14.98 -1.87
CA ALA A 17 -3.69 -14.19 -2.54
C ALA A 17 -3.42 -12.68 -2.39
N GLY A 18 -3.07 -12.22 -1.19
CA GLY A 18 -2.67 -10.84 -0.95
C GLY A 18 -1.45 -10.43 -1.77
N PHE A 19 -0.43 -11.30 -1.87
CA PHE A 19 0.73 -11.05 -2.72
C PHE A 19 0.36 -10.91 -4.20
N ALA A 20 -0.49 -11.82 -4.71
CA ALA A 20 -0.99 -11.71 -6.08
C ALA A 20 -1.72 -10.36 -6.30
N GLY A 21 -2.55 -9.92 -5.36
CA GLY A 21 -3.20 -8.62 -5.40
C GLY A 21 -2.20 -7.45 -5.46
N VAL A 22 -1.15 -7.48 -4.64
CA VAL A 22 -0.10 -6.44 -4.66
C VAL A 22 0.57 -6.35 -6.03
N VAL A 23 1.05 -7.48 -6.58
CA VAL A 23 1.79 -7.46 -7.86
C VAL A 23 0.91 -7.10 -9.05
N LEU A 24 -0.39 -7.43 -9.02
CA LEU A 24 -1.35 -7.04 -10.07
C LEU A 24 -1.57 -5.53 -10.12
N HIS A 25 -1.50 -4.85 -8.98
CA HIS A 25 -1.63 -3.39 -8.90
C HIS A 25 -0.39 -2.62 -9.35
N GLU A 26 0.81 -3.19 -9.19
CA GLU A 26 2.07 -2.48 -9.47
C GLU A 26 2.47 -2.53 -10.95
N GLY A 27 1.92 -3.46 -11.72
CA GLY A 27 2.35 -3.70 -13.09
C GLY A 27 3.74 -4.36 -13.14
N TRP A 28 4.26 -4.54 -14.35
CA TRP A 28 5.54 -5.22 -14.58
C TRP A 28 6.43 -4.45 -15.56
N SER A 29 7.70 -4.26 -15.20
CA SER A 29 8.73 -3.84 -16.14
C SER A 29 10.03 -4.60 -15.91
N ASN A 30 10.52 -5.30 -16.95
CA ASN A 30 11.80 -5.96 -16.90
C ASN A 30 12.99 -4.99 -17.03
N ASN A 31 12.75 -3.79 -17.57
CA ASN A 31 13.76 -2.74 -17.69
C ASN A 31 13.50 -1.65 -16.65
N ALA A 32 14.56 -1.02 -16.16
CA ALA A 32 14.43 0.16 -15.32
C ALA A 32 13.75 1.29 -16.09
N ILE A 33 12.66 1.82 -15.52
CA ILE A 33 11.90 2.94 -16.11
C ILE A 33 11.72 4.04 -15.06
N ILE A 34 11.47 5.25 -15.52
CA ILE A 34 11.00 6.37 -14.69
C ILE A 34 9.49 6.48 -14.93
N PRO A 35 8.63 6.01 -14.01
CA PRO A 35 7.19 5.91 -14.26
C PRO A 35 6.51 7.27 -14.42
N VAL A 36 7.02 8.31 -13.75
CA VAL A 36 6.53 9.69 -13.84
C VAL A 36 7.72 10.63 -13.93
N PRO A 37 7.69 11.68 -14.77
CA PRO A 37 8.78 12.67 -14.85
C PRO A 37 9.15 13.23 -13.47
N GLY A 38 10.44 13.13 -13.13
CA GLY A 38 10.98 13.57 -11.84
C GLY A 38 10.96 12.51 -10.73
N ASP A 39 10.48 11.30 -11.02
CA ASP A 39 10.55 10.16 -10.11
C ASP A 39 11.90 9.42 -10.23
N VAL A 40 12.13 8.44 -9.35
CA VAL A 40 13.33 7.60 -9.36
C VAL A 40 13.15 6.38 -10.26
N PRO A 41 14.24 5.81 -10.83
CA PRO A 41 14.18 4.58 -11.61
C PRO A 41 13.56 3.43 -10.82
N THR A 42 12.63 2.70 -11.44
CA THR A 42 11.97 1.53 -10.88
C THR A 42 12.11 0.33 -11.81
N VAL A 43 12.12 -0.88 -11.27
CA VAL A 43 12.22 -2.13 -12.02
C VAL A 43 11.33 -3.20 -11.39
N GLY A 44 10.93 -4.21 -12.16
CA GLY A 44 10.09 -5.31 -11.68
C GLY A 44 8.69 -4.83 -11.33
N PHE A 45 8.27 -5.04 -10.09
CA PHE A 45 6.99 -4.60 -9.52
C PHE A 45 7.17 -3.30 -8.72
N GLY A 46 7.75 -2.27 -9.34
CA GLY A 46 7.90 -0.96 -8.72
C GLY A 46 9.09 -0.82 -7.74
N SER A 47 10.04 -1.76 -7.74
CA SER A 47 11.20 -1.67 -6.85
C SER A 47 12.13 -0.55 -7.25
N THR A 48 12.47 0.33 -6.30
CA THR A 48 13.41 1.45 -6.47
C THR A 48 14.81 1.15 -5.93
N VAL A 49 14.93 0.05 -5.17
CA VAL A 49 16.18 -0.40 -4.54
C VAL A 49 16.35 -1.90 -4.70
N HIS A 50 17.59 -2.36 -4.67
CA HIS A 50 17.98 -3.77 -4.63
C HIS A 50 17.90 -4.35 -3.20
N GLU A 51 18.15 -5.66 -3.06
CA GLU A 51 18.14 -6.36 -1.76
C GLU A 51 19.19 -5.80 -0.78
N ASP A 52 20.32 -5.31 -1.28
CA ASP A 52 21.39 -4.66 -0.52
C ASP A 52 21.11 -3.19 -0.17
N GLY A 53 19.96 -2.65 -0.59
CA GLY A 53 19.57 -1.25 -0.39
C GLY A 53 20.17 -0.27 -1.40
N SER A 54 20.97 -0.71 -2.36
CA SER A 54 21.47 0.15 -3.44
C SER A 54 20.34 0.60 -4.37
N PRO A 55 20.35 1.85 -4.88
CA PRO A 55 19.29 2.34 -5.76
C PRO A 55 19.35 1.67 -7.14
N VAL A 56 18.17 1.43 -7.70
CA VAL A 56 18.02 1.01 -9.11
C VAL A 56 18.50 2.12 -10.02
N LYS A 57 19.25 1.76 -11.09
CA LYS A 57 19.78 2.71 -12.09
C LYS A 57 19.14 2.47 -13.45
N MET A 58 19.01 3.54 -14.22
CA MET A 58 18.58 3.43 -15.62
C MET A 58 19.49 2.50 -16.41
N GLY A 59 18.89 1.70 -17.31
CA GLY A 59 19.60 0.68 -18.10
C GLY A 59 19.70 -0.69 -17.43
N GLU A 60 19.34 -0.82 -16.15
CA GLU A 60 19.29 -2.11 -15.48
C GLU A 60 18.10 -2.94 -15.93
N THR A 61 18.25 -4.26 -15.83
CA THR A 61 17.20 -5.24 -16.13
C THR A 61 17.00 -6.19 -14.97
N ILE A 62 15.79 -6.74 -14.84
CA ILE A 62 15.46 -7.70 -13.80
C ILE A 62 14.69 -8.90 -14.38
N THR A 63 14.95 -10.07 -13.85
CA THR A 63 14.17 -11.29 -14.16
C THR A 63 12.96 -11.40 -13.23
N PRO A 64 11.85 -12.06 -13.66
CA PRO A 64 10.69 -12.25 -12.81
C PRO A 64 10.99 -12.86 -11.43
N PRO A 65 11.82 -13.93 -11.30
CA PRO A 65 12.15 -14.47 -9.98
C PRO A 65 12.88 -13.48 -9.07
N LYS A 66 13.77 -12.64 -9.64
CA LYS A 66 14.47 -11.61 -8.86
C LYS A 66 13.50 -10.50 -8.42
N ALA A 67 12.58 -10.08 -9.29
CA ALA A 67 11.58 -9.07 -8.94
C ALA A 67 10.63 -9.55 -7.83
N VAL A 68 10.19 -10.82 -7.88
CA VAL A 68 9.40 -11.43 -6.79
C VAL A 68 10.17 -11.39 -5.47
N ARG A 69 11.47 -11.75 -5.46
CA ARG A 69 12.29 -11.68 -4.24
C ARG A 69 12.38 -10.24 -3.69
N LEU A 70 12.59 -9.24 -4.56
CA LEU A 70 12.62 -7.83 -4.14
C LEU A 70 11.30 -7.40 -3.51
N SER A 71 10.17 -7.75 -4.13
CA SER A 71 8.84 -7.43 -3.58
C SER A 71 8.60 -8.10 -2.23
N VAL A 72 8.96 -9.39 -2.10
CA VAL A 72 8.84 -10.13 -0.82
C VAL A 72 9.71 -9.48 0.26
N ALA A 73 10.95 -9.11 -0.05
CA ALA A 73 11.84 -8.43 0.90
C ALA A 73 11.29 -7.06 1.33
N HIS A 74 10.74 -6.28 0.39
CA HIS A 74 10.08 -5.00 0.69
C HIS A 74 8.86 -5.20 1.59
N ILE A 75 7.98 -6.13 1.24
CA ILE A 75 6.79 -6.47 2.03
C ILE A 75 7.17 -6.90 3.45
N ALA A 76 8.15 -7.76 3.61
CA ALA A 76 8.61 -8.20 4.94
C ALA A 76 9.09 -7.02 5.82
N LYS A 77 9.77 -6.03 5.20
CA LYS A 77 10.17 -4.80 5.88
C LYS A 77 8.97 -3.95 6.29
N ASP A 78 7.99 -3.79 5.40
CA ASP A 78 6.76 -3.06 5.69
C ASP A 78 5.95 -3.74 6.79
N GLU A 79 5.77 -5.05 6.72
CA GLU A 79 5.07 -5.83 7.75
C GLU A 79 5.72 -5.68 9.13
N LYS A 80 7.06 -5.71 9.19
CA LYS A 80 7.78 -5.46 10.44
C LYS A 80 7.46 -4.07 11.00
N GLY A 81 7.46 -3.04 10.16
CA GLY A 81 7.11 -1.68 10.56
C GLY A 81 5.64 -1.53 10.94
N MET A 82 4.73 -2.18 10.21
CA MET A 82 3.29 -2.19 10.52
C MET A 82 3.03 -2.77 11.92
N ARG A 83 3.69 -3.89 12.29
CA ARG A 83 3.57 -4.46 13.63
C ARG A 83 3.97 -3.47 14.71
N GLN A 84 5.07 -2.73 14.51
CA GLN A 84 5.51 -1.70 15.45
C GLN A 84 4.48 -0.57 15.61
N CYS A 85 3.85 -0.11 14.51
CA CYS A 85 2.84 0.95 14.55
C CYS A 85 1.52 0.49 15.18
N LEU A 86 1.12 -0.77 14.92
CA LEU A 86 -0.11 -1.36 15.45
C LEU A 86 0.00 -1.69 16.94
N GLY A 87 1.18 -2.09 17.40
CA GLY A 87 1.46 -2.53 18.77
C GLY A 87 1.19 -4.03 18.98
N ASP A 88 1.93 -4.63 19.91
CA ASP A 88 2.01 -6.10 20.10
C ASP A 88 0.67 -6.79 20.42
N GLY A 89 -0.29 -6.05 21.01
CA GLY A 89 -1.61 -6.58 21.37
C GLY A 89 -2.64 -6.54 20.24
N ALA A 90 -2.31 -5.98 19.09
CA ALA A 90 -3.26 -5.87 17.99
C ALA A 90 -3.62 -7.25 17.41
N GLN A 91 -4.90 -7.40 17.07
CA GLN A 91 -5.44 -8.62 16.46
C GLN A 91 -6.20 -8.25 15.18
N LEU A 92 -5.94 -9.00 14.11
CA LEU A 92 -6.56 -8.79 12.81
C LEU A 92 -7.00 -10.11 12.18
N TYR A 93 -7.94 -10.06 11.28
CA TYR A 93 -8.19 -11.13 10.32
C TYR A 93 -7.11 -11.12 9.22
N GLN A 94 -6.88 -12.25 8.56
CA GLN A 94 -5.93 -12.36 7.46
C GLN A 94 -6.23 -11.34 6.34
N HIS A 95 -7.50 -11.18 5.97
CA HIS A 95 -7.91 -10.24 4.93
C HIS A 95 -7.70 -8.76 5.31
N GLU A 96 -7.83 -8.42 6.61
CA GLU A 96 -7.49 -7.08 7.12
C GLU A 96 -5.98 -6.84 7.02
N TRP A 97 -5.17 -7.84 7.39
CA TRP A 97 -3.70 -7.77 7.27
C TRP A 97 -3.25 -7.62 5.82
N ASP A 98 -3.79 -8.45 4.91
CA ASP A 98 -3.48 -8.41 3.49
C ASP A 98 -3.81 -7.03 2.87
N ALA A 99 -4.98 -6.49 3.18
CA ALA A 99 -5.40 -5.18 2.70
C ALA A 99 -4.51 -4.05 3.24
N TYR A 100 -4.13 -4.08 4.52
CA TYR A 100 -3.21 -3.08 5.09
C TYR A 100 -1.79 -3.23 4.52
N THR A 101 -1.34 -4.44 4.21
CA THR A 101 -0.05 -4.67 3.56
C THR A 101 -0.05 -4.12 2.13
N SER A 102 -1.09 -4.38 1.33
CA SER A 102 -1.27 -3.79 0.00
C SER A 102 -1.28 -2.26 0.06
N PHE A 103 -2.05 -1.69 0.99
CA PHE A 103 -2.11 -0.26 1.20
C PHE A 103 -0.74 0.32 1.56
N THR A 104 -0.03 -0.30 2.52
CA THR A 104 1.29 0.14 2.98
C THR A 104 2.32 0.08 1.87
N TYR A 105 2.33 -0.98 1.08
CA TYR A 105 3.20 -1.11 -0.10
C TYR A 105 3.06 0.06 -1.07
N ASN A 106 1.83 0.53 -1.29
CA ASN A 106 1.56 1.65 -2.21
C ASN A 106 1.82 3.03 -1.62
N VAL A 107 1.36 3.30 -0.38
CA VAL A 107 1.47 4.65 0.21
C VAL A 107 2.74 4.83 1.03
N GLY A 108 3.44 3.76 1.36
CA GLY A 108 4.62 3.72 2.22
C GLY A 108 4.28 3.60 3.71
N LEU A 109 5.18 2.93 4.43
CA LEU A 109 5.04 2.66 5.87
C LEU A 109 4.81 3.92 6.71
N ARG A 110 5.49 5.03 6.38
CA ARG A 110 5.32 6.30 7.09
C ARG A 110 3.87 6.79 7.05
N ASN A 111 3.24 6.72 5.88
CA ASN A 111 1.85 7.15 5.72
C ASN A 111 0.88 6.23 6.45
N PHE A 112 1.11 4.91 6.43
CA PHE A 112 0.34 3.96 7.23
C PHE A 112 0.44 4.28 8.72
N CYS A 113 1.65 4.41 9.26
CA CYS A 113 1.89 4.65 10.69
C CYS A 113 1.35 6.00 11.19
N SER A 114 1.37 7.03 10.34
CA SER A 114 0.85 8.37 10.67
C SER A 114 -0.65 8.52 10.43
N SER A 115 -1.30 7.53 9.81
CA SER A 115 -2.75 7.52 9.63
C SER A 115 -3.48 7.22 10.93
N SER A 116 -4.81 7.35 10.93
CA SER A 116 -5.62 6.93 12.06
C SER A 116 -5.87 5.41 12.12
N ILE A 117 -5.36 4.62 11.15
CA ILE A 117 -5.54 3.16 11.12
C ILE A 117 -5.01 2.49 12.39
N PRO A 118 -3.73 2.71 12.81
CA PRO A 118 -3.22 2.05 14.01
C PRO A 118 -4.01 2.36 15.29
N ALA A 119 -4.42 3.61 15.47
CA ALA A 119 -5.20 4.02 16.63
C ALA A 119 -6.59 3.35 16.65
N LYS A 120 -7.25 3.30 15.48
CA LYS A 120 -8.57 2.65 15.33
C LYS A 120 -8.51 1.14 15.56
N VAL A 121 -7.48 0.47 15.03
CA VAL A 121 -7.27 -0.98 15.28
C VAL A 121 -7.10 -1.25 16.77
N ARG A 122 -6.27 -0.48 17.47
CA ARG A 122 -6.10 -0.61 18.94
C ARG A 122 -7.38 -0.33 19.72
N ALA A 123 -8.26 0.51 19.20
CA ALA A 123 -9.58 0.79 19.79
C ALA A 123 -10.66 -0.24 19.41
N GLY A 124 -10.34 -1.27 18.62
CA GLY A 124 -11.31 -2.25 18.13
C GLY A 124 -12.27 -1.73 17.04
N GLN A 125 -11.99 -0.55 16.49
CA GLN A 125 -12.78 0.12 15.45
C GLN A 125 -12.34 -0.37 14.05
N TYR A 126 -12.49 -1.66 13.78
CA TYR A 126 -11.92 -2.31 12.59
C TYR A 126 -12.54 -1.83 11.27
N VAL A 127 -13.87 -1.65 11.26
CA VAL A 127 -14.60 -1.16 10.06
C VAL A 127 -14.13 0.25 9.70
N GLU A 128 -14.06 1.14 10.69
CA GLU A 128 -13.60 2.51 10.51
C GLU A 128 -12.11 2.56 10.13
N ALA A 129 -11.30 1.63 10.65
CA ALA A 129 -9.90 1.50 10.26
C ALA A 129 -9.75 1.16 8.77
N CYS A 130 -10.53 0.19 8.26
CA CYS A 130 -10.57 -0.14 6.84
C CYS A 130 -10.96 1.07 5.98
N GLN A 131 -11.98 1.83 6.41
CA GLN A 131 -12.50 2.99 5.66
C GLN A 131 -11.48 4.13 5.52
N VAL A 132 -10.50 4.24 6.43
CA VAL A 132 -9.43 5.26 6.36
C VAL A 132 -8.66 5.17 5.04
N MET A 133 -8.41 3.97 4.53
CA MET A 133 -7.69 3.79 3.27
C MET A 133 -8.34 4.56 2.10
N GLY A 134 -9.68 4.65 2.08
CA GLY A 134 -10.44 5.39 1.07
C GLY A 134 -10.14 6.90 0.99
N GLN A 135 -9.41 7.45 1.95
CA GLN A 135 -9.00 8.85 1.96
C GLN A 135 -7.74 9.10 1.12
N TYR A 136 -6.95 8.06 0.81
CA TYR A 136 -5.65 8.12 0.13
C TYR A 136 -5.79 8.02 -1.39
N VAL A 137 -6.52 8.94 -1.98
CA VAL A 137 -6.84 8.97 -3.42
C VAL A 137 -6.22 10.15 -4.15
N CYS A 138 -5.36 10.91 -3.47
CA CYS A 138 -4.78 12.14 -3.98
C CYS A 138 -3.34 11.93 -4.46
N GLY A 139 -2.98 12.54 -5.56
CA GLY A 139 -1.63 12.51 -6.12
C GLY A 139 -1.25 13.83 -6.77
N PRO A 140 -0.02 13.95 -7.30
CA PRO A 140 0.47 15.15 -7.96
C PRO A 140 -0.46 15.61 -9.09
N ALA A 141 -0.60 16.91 -9.26
CA ALA A 141 -1.44 17.53 -10.30
C ALA A 141 -0.70 18.65 -11.01
N THR A 142 -1.06 18.89 -12.27
CA THR A 142 -0.70 20.12 -12.98
C THR A 142 -1.44 21.32 -12.37
N GLN A 143 -1.01 22.54 -12.72
CA GLN A 143 -1.71 23.76 -12.30
C GLN A 143 -3.18 23.77 -12.71
N ALA A 144 -3.48 23.29 -13.92
CA ALA A 144 -4.84 23.26 -14.48
C ALA A 144 -5.78 22.30 -13.74
N THR A 145 -5.23 21.23 -13.14
CA THR A 145 -6.01 20.18 -12.46
C THR A 145 -5.93 20.26 -10.94
N ARG A 146 -5.30 21.29 -10.41
CA ARG A 146 -5.13 21.49 -8.96
C ARG A 146 -6.47 21.66 -8.24
N ALA A 147 -6.63 20.91 -7.13
CA ALA A 147 -7.79 21.07 -6.27
C ALA A 147 -7.80 22.49 -5.62
N LYS A 148 -8.99 23.06 -5.49
CA LYS A 148 -9.22 24.38 -4.87
C LYS A 148 -9.52 24.22 -3.36
N PRO A 149 -9.40 25.30 -2.56
CA PRO A 149 -9.84 25.29 -1.16
C PRO A 149 -11.24 24.69 -1.00
N GLY A 150 -11.41 23.80 -0.02
CA GLY A 150 -12.66 23.09 0.23
C GLY A 150 -12.88 21.84 -0.61
N GLN A 151 -12.07 21.58 -1.64
CA GLN A 151 -12.14 20.34 -2.41
C GLN A 151 -11.28 19.25 -1.80
N LYS A 152 -11.67 17.98 -2.04
CA LYS A 152 -10.82 16.81 -1.74
C LYS A 152 -9.45 16.99 -2.44
N CYS A 153 -8.38 16.56 -1.80
CA CYS A 153 -7.01 16.74 -2.27
C CYS A 153 -6.49 18.19 -2.24
N TYR A 154 -7.17 19.12 -1.64
CA TYR A 154 -6.61 20.45 -1.47
C TYR A 154 -5.40 20.43 -0.52
N HIS A 155 -4.30 21.04 -0.94
CA HIS A 155 -3.14 21.32 -0.11
C HIS A 155 -2.61 22.73 -0.46
N PRO A 156 -2.31 23.58 0.54
CA PRO A 156 -1.96 24.99 0.28
C PRO A 156 -0.68 25.14 -0.56
N THR A 157 0.31 24.26 -0.39
CA THR A 157 1.62 24.36 -1.03
C THR A 157 1.88 23.29 -2.10
N ARG A 158 1.06 22.22 -2.17
CA ARG A 158 1.26 21.11 -3.12
C ARG A 158 0.09 21.03 -4.09
N PRO A 159 0.35 21.02 -5.42
CA PRO A 159 -0.70 20.79 -6.40
C PRO A 159 -1.13 19.32 -6.36
N LEU A 160 -2.31 19.04 -5.83
CA LEU A 160 -2.88 17.71 -5.74
C LEU A 160 -4.22 17.63 -6.48
N ARG A 161 -4.53 16.43 -6.99
CA ARG A 161 -5.82 16.08 -7.58
C ARG A 161 -6.21 14.66 -7.19
N VAL A 162 -7.49 14.32 -7.34
CA VAL A 162 -7.96 12.94 -7.25
C VAL A 162 -7.41 12.15 -8.45
N ILE A 163 -6.82 10.99 -8.18
CA ILE A 163 -6.33 10.04 -9.19
C ILE A 163 -7.30 8.87 -9.26
N GLN A 164 -7.96 8.67 -10.40
CA GLN A 164 -8.97 7.63 -10.55
C GLN A 164 -8.44 6.22 -10.27
N GLY A 165 -7.22 5.91 -10.69
CA GLY A 165 -6.58 4.64 -10.36
C GLY A 165 -6.44 4.40 -8.86
N LEU A 166 -6.13 5.47 -8.08
CA LEU A 166 -6.09 5.38 -6.62
C LEU A 166 -7.48 5.21 -6.01
N VAL A 167 -8.51 5.82 -6.58
CA VAL A 167 -9.91 5.62 -6.13
C VAL A 167 -10.31 4.16 -6.28
N ASN A 168 -10.04 3.56 -7.45
CA ASN A 168 -10.34 2.16 -7.72
C ASN A 168 -9.57 1.24 -6.77
N ARG A 169 -8.26 1.40 -6.67
CA ARG A 169 -7.40 0.61 -5.77
C ARG A 169 -7.86 0.71 -4.31
N ARG A 170 -8.15 1.90 -3.80
CA ARG A 170 -8.68 2.09 -2.43
C ARG A 170 -10.04 1.42 -2.24
N GLY A 171 -10.90 1.46 -3.25
CA GLY A 171 -12.18 0.76 -3.23
C GLY A 171 -12.02 -0.75 -3.05
N GLU A 172 -11.11 -1.36 -3.80
CA GLU A 172 -10.80 -2.79 -3.72
C GLU A 172 -10.18 -3.15 -2.37
N GLU A 173 -9.18 -2.38 -1.90
CA GLU A 173 -8.54 -2.61 -0.60
C GLU A 173 -9.51 -2.47 0.57
N VAL A 174 -10.39 -1.46 0.56
CA VAL A 174 -11.44 -1.31 1.59
C VAL A 174 -12.42 -2.48 1.54
N THR A 175 -12.81 -2.91 0.36
CA THR A 175 -13.74 -4.05 0.17
C THR A 175 -13.13 -5.34 0.73
N ALA A 176 -11.87 -5.63 0.37
CA ALA A 176 -11.12 -6.77 0.88
C ALA A 176 -10.95 -6.70 2.41
N CYS A 177 -10.57 -5.53 2.95
CA CYS A 177 -10.41 -5.30 4.38
C CYS A 177 -11.70 -5.56 5.17
N LEU A 178 -12.87 -5.29 4.58
CA LEU A 178 -14.17 -5.58 5.19
C LEU A 178 -14.61 -7.05 5.04
N GLY A 179 -13.76 -7.92 4.46
CA GLY A 179 -14.08 -9.33 4.23
C GLY A 179 -15.17 -9.54 3.19
N ARG A 180 -15.27 -8.63 2.21
CA ARG A 180 -16.23 -8.71 1.09
C ARG A 180 -15.47 -9.07 -0.17
N GLU A 181 -16.11 -9.82 -1.06
CA GLU A 181 -15.56 -10.06 -2.39
C GLU A 181 -15.74 -8.80 -3.26
N ALA A 182 -14.72 -8.44 -4.03
CA ALA A 182 -14.87 -7.43 -5.08
C ALA A 182 -15.81 -7.98 -6.15
N LYS A 183 -16.84 -7.22 -6.52
CA LYS A 183 -17.79 -7.58 -7.57
C LYS A 183 -17.19 -7.33 -8.94
#